data_c70ce331084b255ea2c6493aaf1ea941
#
_entry.id   c70ce331084b255ea2c6493aaf1ea941
#
_cell.length_a   1.000
_cell.length_b   1.000
_cell.length_c   1.000
_cell.angle_alpha   90.00
_cell.angle_beta   90.00
_cell.angle_gamma   90.00
#
_symmetry.space_group_name_H-M   'P 1'
#
loop_
_entity.id
_entity.type
_entity.pdbx_description
1 polymer ?
#
loop_
_entity_poly.entity_id
_entity_poly.type
_entity_poly.pdbx_seq_one_letter_code
_entity_poly.pdbx_strand_id
1 'polypeptide(L)'
;MMGKKIYISPSSQSENIYACGGTNEAEQCRKIANACEVALKRCGFDIKNGQSGSYVDRTNESNAWDADLHLCIHTNAFNGKTDGLRMFYYDEGGQSYKACKSIYDVLVKIVPGTSSNMRANQELYEMYYTNCASVYCEVSFHDVYSTSQWIVSHTNEIADAIVKGICNFYGVTYKVNISDVSSGSIYQVVTGSFKVRENAEKRAKELKSKGFDSFIQIR
;
A
#
# COMPACT_ATOMS: atom_id res chain seq x y z
N MET A 1 -7.75 -14.25 21.87
CA MET A 1 -8.46 -14.42 20.59
C MET A 1 -7.40 -14.74 19.55
N MET A 2 -7.60 -15.78 18.72
CA MET A 2 -6.70 -16.03 17.58
C MET A 2 -6.77 -14.84 16.63
N GLY A 3 -5.64 -14.44 16.04
CA GLY A 3 -5.57 -13.38 15.06
C GLY A 3 -6.39 -13.71 13.81
N LYS A 4 -6.88 -12.69 13.09
CA LYS A 4 -7.48 -12.90 11.77
C LYS A 4 -6.42 -13.40 10.80
N LYS A 5 -6.76 -14.37 9.97
CA LYS A 5 -5.87 -15.03 9.02
C LYS A 5 -5.91 -14.30 7.67
N ILE A 6 -4.81 -13.73 7.26
CA ILE A 6 -4.68 -13.01 5.97
C ILE A 6 -3.75 -13.81 5.05
N TYR A 7 -4.28 -14.26 3.93
CA TYR A 7 -3.48 -14.87 2.86
C TYR A 7 -3.11 -13.79 1.84
N ILE A 8 -1.81 -13.65 1.54
CA ILE A 8 -1.30 -12.71 0.54
C ILE A 8 -0.89 -13.49 -0.69
N SER A 9 -1.44 -13.15 -1.85
CA SER A 9 -1.15 -13.75 -3.16
C SER A 9 -0.52 -12.70 -4.09
N PRO A 10 0.82 -12.54 -4.07
CA PRO A 10 1.50 -11.63 -5.00
C PRO A 10 1.53 -12.20 -6.42
N SER A 11 1.47 -11.33 -7.43
CA SER A 11 1.63 -11.71 -8.83
C SER A 11 2.89 -12.54 -9.07
N SER A 12 2.78 -13.53 -9.96
CA SER A 12 3.90 -14.34 -10.45
C SER A 12 4.28 -14.01 -11.91
N GLN A 13 3.75 -12.92 -12.48
CA GLN A 13 3.94 -12.52 -13.89
C GLN A 13 5.32 -11.86 -14.06
N SER A 14 6.34 -12.65 -14.31
CA SER A 14 7.73 -12.20 -14.50
C SER A 14 8.00 -11.60 -15.88
N GLU A 15 7.15 -11.91 -16.85
CA GLU A 15 7.17 -11.39 -18.21
C GLU A 15 6.70 -9.92 -18.32
N ASN A 16 5.97 -9.43 -17.35
CA ASN A 16 5.47 -8.06 -17.28
C ASN A 16 6.58 -7.11 -16.80
N ILE A 17 7.42 -6.69 -17.77
CA ILE A 17 8.56 -5.81 -17.49
C ILE A 17 8.07 -4.37 -17.26
N TYR A 18 8.59 -3.72 -16.22
CA TYR A 18 8.27 -2.34 -15.91
C TYR A 18 8.87 -1.35 -16.92
N ALA A 19 8.12 -0.30 -17.26
CA ALA A 19 8.57 0.73 -18.19
C ALA A 19 9.84 1.45 -17.73
N CYS A 20 10.12 1.52 -16.44
CA CYS A 20 11.38 2.08 -15.92
C CYS A 20 12.58 1.13 -16.08
N GLY A 21 12.36 -0.12 -16.50
CA GLY A 21 13.41 -1.13 -16.68
C GLY A 21 13.92 -1.75 -15.39
N GLY A 22 14.74 -2.79 -15.54
CA GLY A 22 15.49 -3.43 -14.43
C GLY A 22 14.66 -4.26 -13.46
N THR A 23 13.34 -4.38 -13.65
CA THR A 23 12.43 -5.15 -12.78
C THR A 23 11.16 -5.54 -13.52
N ASN A 24 10.33 -6.37 -12.86
CA ASN A 24 9.06 -6.86 -13.38
C ASN A 24 7.97 -6.90 -12.30
N GLU A 25 6.75 -7.24 -12.71
CA GLU A 25 5.58 -7.27 -11.83
C GLU A 25 5.76 -8.28 -10.69
N ALA A 26 6.18 -9.51 -10.99
CA ALA A 26 6.36 -10.55 -9.97
C ALA A 26 7.36 -10.12 -8.88
N GLU A 27 8.46 -9.47 -9.25
CA GLU A 27 9.45 -9.00 -8.31
C GLU A 27 8.90 -7.90 -7.39
N GLN A 28 8.23 -6.89 -7.96
CA GLN A 28 7.73 -5.76 -7.18
C GLN A 28 6.53 -6.15 -6.31
N CYS A 29 5.60 -6.96 -6.83
CA CYS A 29 4.47 -7.47 -6.05
C CYS A 29 4.93 -8.33 -4.87
N ARG A 30 6.01 -9.11 -5.06
CA ARG A 30 6.64 -9.89 -3.99
C ARG A 30 7.27 -9.01 -2.90
N LYS A 31 7.93 -7.89 -3.29
CA LYS A 31 8.48 -6.92 -2.34
C LYS A 31 7.37 -6.26 -1.50
N ILE A 32 6.27 -5.84 -2.16
CA ILE A 32 5.10 -5.27 -1.49
C ILE A 32 4.48 -6.30 -0.53
N ALA A 33 4.28 -7.56 -0.98
CA ALA A 33 3.74 -8.63 -0.16
C ALA A 33 4.58 -8.91 1.09
N ASN A 34 5.91 -8.92 0.96
CA ASN A 34 6.83 -9.10 2.09
C ASN A 34 6.71 -7.95 3.10
N ALA A 35 6.62 -6.71 2.63
CA ALA A 35 6.42 -5.55 3.49
C ALA A 35 5.04 -5.59 4.19
N CYS A 36 3.98 -6.01 3.47
CA CYS A 36 2.65 -6.24 4.05
C CYS A 36 2.69 -7.32 5.14
N GLU A 37 3.36 -8.44 4.90
CA GLU A 37 3.49 -9.53 5.87
C GLU A 37 4.10 -9.05 7.18
N VAL A 38 5.21 -8.31 7.11
CA VAL A 38 5.87 -7.74 8.30
C VAL A 38 4.94 -6.80 9.06
N ALA A 39 4.25 -5.90 8.35
CA ALA A 39 3.36 -4.93 8.97
C ALA A 39 2.10 -5.58 9.56
N LEU A 40 1.51 -6.57 8.89
CA LEU A 40 0.33 -7.31 9.38
C LEU A 40 0.66 -8.13 10.63
N LYS A 41 1.79 -8.85 10.64
CA LYS A 41 2.26 -9.57 11.84
C LYS A 41 2.45 -8.64 13.03
N ARG A 42 3.02 -7.45 12.81
CA ARG A 42 3.16 -6.41 13.83
C ARG A 42 1.81 -5.94 14.39
N CYS A 43 0.75 -5.93 13.55
CA CYS A 43 -0.61 -5.59 13.95
C CYS A 43 -1.36 -6.75 14.63
N GLY A 44 -0.79 -7.96 14.66
CA GLY A 44 -1.36 -9.13 15.35
C GLY A 44 -2.23 -10.03 14.48
N PHE A 45 -2.06 -9.96 13.15
CA PHE A 45 -2.68 -10.89 12.21
C PHE A 45 -1.83 -12.16 12.04
N ASP A 46 -2.50 -13.30 11.77
CA ASP A 46 -1.86 -14.51 11.30
C ASP A 46 -1.72 -14.44 9.77
N ILE A 47 -0.50 -14.69 9.23
CA ILE A 47 -0.20 -14.45 7.83
C ILE A 47 0.36 -15.69 7.16
N LYS A 48 -0.18 -16.00 5.96
CA LYS A 48 0.49 -16.78 4.92
C LYS A 48 0.76 -15.90 3.71
N ASN A 49 1.97 -15.98 3.17
CA ASN A 49 2.41 -15.24 2.00
C ASN A 49 2.78 -16.25 0.90
N GLY A 50 1.91 -16.37 -0.10
CA GLY A 50 1.98 -17.32 -1.19
C GLY A 50 3.04 -16.95 -2.24
N GLN A 51 4.32 -17.09 -1.91
CA GLN A 51 5.45 -16.72 -2.77
C GLN A 51 5.72 -17.71 -3.92
N SER A 52 5.08 -18.89 -3.93
CA SER A 52 5.29 -19.94 -4.90
C SER A 52 3.98 -20.52 -5.42
N GLY A 53 4.08 -21.33 -6.46
CA GLY A 53 2.93 -21.95 -7.10
C GLY A 53 2.15 -21.01 -8.03
N SER A 54 1.16 -21.56 -8.72
CA SER A 54 0.22 -20.82 -9.56
C SER A 54 -0.82 -20.09 -8.70
N TYR A 55 -1.58 -19.19 -9.31
CA TYR A 55 -2.74 -18.58 -8.65
C TYR A 55 -3.77 -19.64 -8.19
N VAL A 56 -3.87 -20.77 -8.89
CA VAL A 56 -4.73 -21.90 -8.49
C VAL A 56 -4.22 -22.54 -7.20
N ASP A 57 -2.90 -22.81 -7.13
CA ASP A 57 -2.28 -23.41 -5.93
C ASP A 57 -2.44 -22.49 -4.72
N ARG A 58 -2.25 -21.18 -4.89
CA ARG A 58 -2.41 -20.17 -3.84
C ARG A 58 -3.85 -20.05 -3.37
N THR A 59 -4.83 -20.11 -4.28
CA THR A 59 -6.25 -20.16 -3.91
C THR A 59 -6.57 -21.39 -3.09
N ASN A 60 -6.10 -22.57 -3.52
CA ASN A 60 -6.30 -23.82 -2.79
C ASN A 60 -5.62 -23.80 -1.41
N GLU A 61 -4.40 -23.25 -1.31
CA GLU A 61 -3.70 -23.09 -0.03
C GLU A 61 -4.43 -22.12 0.92
N SER A 62 -4.93 -21.01 0.39
CA SER A 62 -5.74 -20.05 1.15
C SER A 62 -7.00 -20.70 1.73
N ASN A 63 -7.73 -21.45 0.89
CA ASN A 63 -8.93 -22.18 1.29
C ASN A 63 -8.63 -23.28 2.32
N ALA A 64 -7.57 -24.07 2.09
CA ALA A 64 -7.16 -25.14 3.02
C ALA A 64 -6.66 -24.61 4.37
N TRP A 65 -6.11 -23.40 4.38
CA TRP A 65 -5.70 -22.71 5.61
C TRP A 65 -6.85 -22.01 6.32
N ASP A 66 -8.01 -21.93 5.70
CA ASP A 66 -9.19 -21.26 6.24
C ASP A 66 -8.92 -19.78 6.52
N ALA A 67 -8.45 -19.07 5.48
CA ALA A 67 -8.16 -17.64 5.55
C ALA A 67 -9.44 -16.82 5.79
N ASP A 68 -9.32 -15.70 6.52
CA ASP A 68 -10.40 -14.70 6.69
C ASP A 68 -10.42 -13.66 5.54
N LEU A 69 -9.26 -13.41 4.92
CA LEU A 69 -9.09 -12.52 3.77
C LEU A 69 -8.02 -13.06 2.83
N HIS A 70 -8.33 -13.09 1.53
CA HIS A 70 -7.40 -13.37 0.46
C HIS A 70 -7.08 -12.07 -0.29
N LEU A 71 -5.82 -11.63 -0.25
CA LEU A 71 -5.34 -10.40 -0.85
C LEU A 71 -4.44 -10.69 -2.04
N CYS A 72 -4.89 -10.42 -3.26
CA CYS A 72 -4.06 -10.45 -4.45
C CYS A 72 -3.37 -9.10 -4.63
N ILE A 73 -2.05 -9.11 -4.90
CA ILE A 73 -1.25 -7.91 -5.15
C ILE A 73 -0.67 -8.01 -6.57
N HIS A 74 -1.08 -7.10 -7.42
CA HIS A 74 -0.71 -6.98 -8.83
C HIS A 74 -0.36 -5.55 -9.20
N THR A 75 0.15 -5.36 -10.42
CA THR A 75 0.27 -4.07 -11.08
C THR A 75 -0.22 -4.19 -12.52
N ASN A 76 -0.92 -3.18 -12.99
CA ASN A 76 -1.63 -3.19 -14.26
C ASN A 76 -0.77 -2.75 -15.45
N ALA A 77 -1.24 -3.03 -16.66
CA ALA A 77 -0.76 -2.46 -17.91
C ALA A 77 -1.93 -2.19 -18.86
N PHE A 78 -1.85 -1.16 -19.68
CA PHE A 78 -2.88 -0.88 -20.67
C PHE A 78 -2.35 -0.23 -21.95
N ASN A 79 -2.05 1.05 -21.95
CA ASN A 79 -1.73 1.82 -23.15
C ASN A 79 -0.50 2.74 -22.99
N GLY A 80 0.30 2.54 -21.96
CA GLY A 80 1.48 3.34 -21.64
C GLY A 80 1.18 4.78 -21.17
N LYS A 81 -0.08 5.08 -20.86
CA LYS A 81 -0.54 6.44 -20.47
C LYS A 81 -1.54 6.44 -19.32
N THR A 82 -2.29 5.35 -19.16
CA THR A 82 -3.29 5.22 -18.08
C THR A 82 -2.59 5.04 -16.75
N ASP A 83 -3.10 5.71 -15.74
CA ASP A 83 -2.56 5.70 -14.37
C ASP A 83 -3.62 5.39 -13.31
N GLY A 84 -3.24 5.49 -12.04
CA GLY A 84 -4.14 5.35 -10.90
C GLY A 84 -4.34 3.90 -10.44
N LEU A 85 -5.00 3.80 -9.30
CA LEU A 85 -5.30 2.54 -8.61
C LEU A 85 -6.48 1.82 -9.26
N ARG A 86 -6.38 0.51 -9.45
CA ARG A 86 -7.51 -0.36 -9.79
C ARG A 86 -7.68 -1.41 -8.70
N MET A 87 -8.90 -1.52 -8.17
CA MET A 87 -9.17 -2.58 -7.19
C MET A 87 -10.45 -3.33 -7.56
N PHE A 88 -10.45 -4.63 -7.28
CA PHE A 88 -11.59 -5.47 -7.56
C PHE A 88 -12.06 -6.19 -6.30
N TYR A 89 -13.37 -6.36 -6.19
CA TYR A 89 -14.08 -7.13 -5.18
C TYR A 89 -15.05 -8.10 -5.86
N TYR A 90 -15.49 -9.14 -5.13
CA TYR A 90 -16.33 -10.18 -5.74
C TYR A 90 -17.74 -9.66 -6.07
N ASP A 91 -18.45 -9.12 -5.07
CA ASP A 91 -19.86 -8.70 -5.19
C ASP A 91 -20.15 -7.41 -4.41
N GLU A 92 -21.17 -6.69 -4.82
CA GLU A 92 -21.60 -5.45 -4.18
C GLU A 92 -22.14 -5.71 -2.77
N GLY A 93 -21.69 -4.91 -1.82
CA GLY A 93 -22.17 -4.92 -0.42
C GLY A 93 -21.67 -6.08 0.44
N GLY A 94 -21.01 -7.10 -0.15
CA GLY A 94 -20.42 -8.25 0.55
C GLY A 94 -19.16 -7.90 1.35
N GLN A 95 -18.56 -8.92 1.96
CA GLN A 95 -17.32 -8.73 2.74
C GLN A 95 -16.14 -8.34 1.85
N SER A 96 -16.07 -8.89 0.62
CA SER A 96 -15.07 -8.50 -0.39
C SER A 96 -15.15 -7.01 -0.72
N TYR A 97 -16.36 -6.46 -0.94
CA TYR A 97 -16.57 -5.03 -1.16
C TYR A 97 -16.10 -4.19 0.03
N LYS A 98 -16.49 -4.57 1.27
CA LYS A 98 -16.13 -3.82 2.48
C LYS A 98 -14.62 -3.80 2.70
N ALA A 99 -13.95 -4.94 2.54
CA ALA A 99 -12.50 -5.05 2.64
C ALA A 99 -11.80 -4.22 1.54
N CYS A 100 -12.24 -4.39 0.29
CA CYS A 100 -11.71 -3.65 -0.85
C CYS A 100 -11.85 -2.13 -0.65
N LYS A 101 -13.05 -1.66 -0.26
CA LYS A 101 -13.31 -0.24 0.00
C LYS A 101 -12.43 0.30 1.11
N SER A 102 -12.25 -0.45 2.20
CA SER A 102 -11.42 -0.03 3.32
C SER A 102 -9.94 0.13 2.93
N ILE A 103 -9.43 -0.77 2.06
CA ILE A 103 -8.07 -0.66 1.52
C ILE A 103 -7.98 0.49 0.50
N TYR A 104 -8.95 0.57 -0.41
CA TYR A 104 -9.02 1.61 -1.44
C TYR A 104 -8.99 3.02 -0.86
N ASP A 105 -9.80 3.29 0.17
CA ASP A 105 -9.92 4.62 0.82
C ASP A 105 -8.60 5.13 1.43
N VAL A 106 -7.68 4.23 1.74
CA VAL A 106 -6.33 4.59 2.21
C VAL A 106 -5.33 4.67 1.06
N LEU A 107 -5.28 3.64 0.22
CA LEU A 107 -4.27 3.49 -0.83
C LEU A 107 -4.42 4.53 -1.94
N VAL A 108 -5.64 4.90 -2.31
CA VAL A 108 -5.92 5.90 -3.36
C VAL A 108 -5.35 7.29 -3.04
N LYS A 109 -5.11 7.60 -1.77
CA LYS A 109 -4.57 8.89 -1.34
C LYS A 109 -3.08 9.07 -1.64
N ILE A 110 -2.38 7.96 -1.87
CA ILE A 110 -0.94 7.97 -2.13
C ILE A 110 -0.59 7.55 -3.56
N VAL A 111 -1.45 6.73 -4.20
CA VAL A 111 -1.20 6.29 -5.58
C VAL A 111 -1.34 7.47 -6.55
N PRO A 112 -0.31 7.76 -7.36
CA PRO A 112 -0.40 8.84 -8.34
C PRO A 112 -1.39 8.53 -9.46
N GLY A 113 -2.01 9.60 -10.00
CA GLY A 113 -2.94 9.51 -11.12
C GLY A 113 -4.36 9.88 -10.75
N THR A 114 -5.19 10.05 -11.77
CA THR A 114 -6.55 10.59 -11.64
C THR A 114 -7.65 9.60 -12.02
N SER A 115 -7.28 8.44 -12.58
CA SER A 115 -8.26 7.47 -13.10
C SER A 115 -8.53 6.30 -12.15
N SER A 116 -8.25 6.45 -10.85
CA SER A 116 -8.47 5.40 -9.83
C SER A 116 -9.93 4.99 -9.72
N ASN A 117 -10.18 3.68 -9.60
CA ASN A 117 -11.51 3.14 -9.33
C ASN A 117 -11.47 1.77 -8.64
N MET A 118 -12.63 1.35 -8.12
CA MET A 118 -12.88 -0.01 -7.65
C MET A 118 -14.19 -0.52 -8.26
N ARG A 119 -14.27 -1.82 -8.57
CA ARG A 119 -15.46 -2.44 -9.19
C ARG A 119 -15.57 -3.92 -8.87
N ALA A 120 -16.78 -4.47 -9.01
CA ALA A 120 -16.99 -5.91 -8.95
C ALA A 120 -16.30 -6.62 -10.13
N ASN A 121 -15.71 -7.79 -9.86
CA ASN A 121 -15.19 -8.68 -10.88
C ASN A 121 -15.24 -10.12 -10.38
N GLN A 122 -16.10 -10.92 -10.99
CA GLN A 122 -16.30 -12.34 -10.69
C GLN A 122 -15.57 -13.27 -11.66
N GLU A 123 -14.84 -12.72 -12.65
CA GLU A 123 -14.16 -13.52 -13.67
C GLU A 123 -12.73 -13.90 -13.24
N LEU A 124 -12.15 -13.16 -12.29
CA LEU A 124 -10.82 -13.45 -11.75
C LEU A 124 -10.86 -14.72 -10.90
N TYR A 125 -10.03 -15.71 -11.22
CA TYR A 125 -10.01 -17.03 -10.57
C TYR A 125 -9.91 -16.92 -9.05
N GLU A 126 -8.94 -16.17 -8.54
CA GLU A 126 -8.70 -15.99 -7.10
C GLU A 126 -9.87 -15.27 -6.40
N MET A 127 -10.66 -14.48 -7.13
CA MET A 127 -11.89 -13.87 -6.60
C MET A 127 -13.04 -14.86 -6.53
N TYR A 128 -13.20 -15.71 -7.56
CA TYR A 128 -14.32 -16.62 -7.70
C TYR A 128 -14.19 -17.86 -6.81
N TYR A 129 -12.99 -18.47 -6.75
CA TYR A 129 -12.77 -19.75 -6.07
C TYR A 129 -12.26 -19.63 -4.62
N THR A 130 -12.08 -18.44 -4.11
CA THR A 130 -11.72 -18.22 -2.69
C THR A 130 -12.94 -18.30 -1.80
N ASN A 131 -12.85 -19.05 -0.69
CA ASN A 131 -13.97 -19.27 0.26
C ASN A 131 -14.19 -18.10 1.22
N CYS A 132 -13.23 -17.17 1.32
CA CYS A 132 -13.32 -16.00 2.20
C CYS A 132 -13.50 -14.71 1.40
N ALA A 133 -13.54 -13.57 2.10
CA ALA A 133 -13.45 -12.28 1.44
C ALA A 133 -12.18 -12.21 0.58
N SER A 134 -12.28 -11.75 -0.66
CA SER A 134 -11.16 -11.61 -1.58
C SER A 134 -11.06 -10.19 -2.14
N VAL A 135 -9.85 -9.68 -2.22
CA VAL A 135 -9.54 -8.34 -2.77
C VAL A 135 -8.41 -8.49 -3.77
N TYR A 136 -8.61 -7.94 -4.96
CA TYR A 136 -7.59 -7.92 -5.99
C TYR A 136 -7.12 -6.47 -6.21
N CYS A 137 -5.86 -6.21 -5.91
CA CYS A 137 -5.27 -4.88 -5.90
C CYS A 137 -4.28 -4.73 -7.06
N GLU A 138 -4.64 -3.96 -8.07
CA GLU A 138 -3.74 -3.43 -9.10
C GLU A 138 -3.21 -2.08 -8.63
N VAL A 139 -2.06 -2.06 -8.00
CA VAL A 139 -1.52 -0.89 -7.28
C VAL A 139 -1.42 0.34 -8.18
N SER A 140 -0.94 0.17 -9.41
CA SER A 140 -0.90 1.19 -10.47
C SER A 140 -0.48 0.53 -11.79
N PHE A 141 -0.13 1.31 -12.79
CA PHE A 141 0.22 0.84 -14.13
C PHE A 141 1.74 0.79 -14.31
N HIS A 142 2.29 -0.42 -14.49
CA HIS A 142 3.74 -0.63 -14.66
C HIS A 142 4.25 -0.31 -16.07
N ASP A 143 3.35 -0.20 -17.06
CA ASP A 143 3.67 0.19 -18.44
C ASP A 143 3.82 1.71 -18.65
N VAL A 144 3.59 2.50 -17.60
CA VAL A 144 3.84 3.96 -17.58
C VAL A 144 5.13 4.23 -16.80
N TYR A 145 6.09 4.94 -17.42
CA TYR A 145 7.43 5.15 -16.85
C TYR A 145 7.39 5.78 -15.44
N SER A 146 6.65 6.86 -15.26
CA SER A 146 6.57 7.58 -13.97
C SER A 146 5.92 6.76 -12.87
N THR A 147 4.83 6.03 -13.17
CA THR A 147 4.16 5.20 -12.18
C THR A 147 4.95 3.93 -11.86
N SER A 148 5.65 3.35 -12.83
CA SER A 148 6.54 2.22 -12.58
C SER A 148 7.72 2.60 -11.66
N GLN A 149 8.33 3.77 -11.86
CA GLN A 149 9.34 4.31 -10.93
C GLN A 149 8.76 4.55 -9.53
N TRP A 150 7.55 5.10 -9.47
CA TRP A 150 6.87 5.35 -8.20
C TRP A 150 6.63 4.03 -7.44
N ILE A 151 6.11 2.98 -8.09
CA ILE A 151 5.90 1.67 -7.45
C ILE A 151 7.21 1.15 -6.85
N VAL A 152 8.31 1.18 -7.62
CA VAL A 152 9.63 0.70 -7.19
C VAL A 152 10.14 1.46 -5.95
N SER A 153 9.91 2.76 -5.88
CA SER A 153 10.43 3.61 -4.80
C SER A 153 9.54 3.72 -3.57
N HIS A 154 8.27 3.27 -3.63
CA HIS A 154 7.28 3.42 -2.55
C HIS A 154 6.75 2.10 -1.99
N THR A 155 7.55 1.02 -2.08
CA THR A 155 7.16 -0.33 -1.62
C THR A 155 6.59 -0.32 -0.19
N ASN A 156 7.24 0.35 0.74
CA ASN A 156 6.83 0.39 2.15
C ASN A 156 5.57 1.23 2.36
N GLU A 157 5.46 2.37 1.70
CA GLU A 157 4.28 3.24 1.78
C GLU A 157 3.03 2.56 1.20
N ILE A 158 3.19 1.82 0.09
CA ILE A 158 2.13 1.01 -0.51
C ILE A 158 1.68 -0.08 0.48
N ALA A 159 2.64 -0.82 1.04
CA ALA A 159 2.34 -1.87 2.02
C ALA A 159 1.65 -1.31 3.27
N ASP A 160 2.15 -0.20 3.80
CA ASP A 160 1.55 0.47 4.96
C ASP A 160 0.11 0.93 4.69
N ALA A 161 -0.17 1.47 3.50
CA ALA A 161 -1.52 1.88 3.12
C ALA A 161 -2.47 0.68 3.01
N ILE A 162 -2.04 -0.41 2.38
CA ILE A 162 -2.80 -1.67 2.31
C ILE A 162 -3.11 -2.19 3.71
N VAL A 163 -2.10 -2.28 4.58
CA VAL A 163 -2.24 -2.81 5.94
C VAL A 163 -3.11 -1.93 6.81
N LYS A 164 -3.01 -0.60 6.69
CA LYS A 164 -3.94 0.34 7.37
C LYS A 164 -5.39 0.09 6.93
N GLY A 165 -5.62 -0.14 5.65
CA GLY A 165 -6.95 -0.49 5.14
C GLY A 165 -7.47 -1.81 5.73
N ILE A 166 -6.63 -2.84 5.81
CA ILE A 166 -6.99 -4.13 6.45
C ILE A 166 -7.26 -3.95 7.94
N CYS A 167 -6.43 -3.19 8.65
CA CYS A 167 -6.65 -2.87 10.05
C CYS A 167 -8.00 -2.16 10.27
N ASN A 168 -8.34 -1.18 9.42
CA ASN A 168 -9.62 -0.48 9.47
C ASN A 168 -10.80 -1.44 9.24
N PHE A 169 -10.69 -2.36 8.28
CA PHE A 169 -11.74 -3.34 7.98
C PHE A 169 -12.03 -4.26 9.18
N TYR A 170 -10.99 -4.68 9.90
CA TYR A 170 -11.14 -5.56 11.08
C TYR A 170 -11.26 -4.81 12.41
N GLY A 171 -11.22 -3.48 12.42
CA GLY A 171 -11.24 -2.69 13.66
C GLY A 171 -10.00 -2.87 14.53
N VAL A 172 -8.85 -3.19 13.91
CA VAL A 172 -7.55 -3.37 14.57
C VAL A 172 -6.76 -2.06 14.50
N THR A 173 -6.10 -1.68 15.59
CA THR A 173 -5.22 -0.52 15.57
C THR A 173 -3.96 -0.81 14.74
N TYR A 174 -3.70 0.02 13.72
CA TYR A 174 -2.45 -0.05 12.97
C TYR A 174 -1.25 0.31 13.87
N LYS A 175 -0.25 -0.56 13.88
CA LYS A 175 1.01 -0.33 14.63
C LYS A 175 2.09 0.11 13.65
N VAL A 176 2.60 1.34 13.81
CA VAL A 176 3.75 1.84 13.03
C VAL A 176 5.01 1.02 13.33
N ASN A 177 5.89 0.94 12.34
CA ASN A 177 7.22 0.39 12.55
C ASN A 177 8.06 1.42 13.34
N ILE A 178 8.36 1.14 14.61
CA ILE A 178 9.12 2.06 15.46
C ILE A 178 10.58 2.20 14.96
N SER A 179 11.10 1.26 14.16
CA SER A 179 12.42 1.38 13.55
C SER A 179 12.48 2.42 12.43
N ASP A 180 11.33 2.78 11.84
CA ASP A 180 11.23 3.90 10.87
C ASP A 180 11.15 5.26 11.58
N VAL A 181 10.85 5.25 12.87
CA VAL A 181 11.10 6.37 13.80
C VAL A 181 12.53 6.20 14.28
N SER A 182 13.51 6.53 13.43
CA SER A 182 14.92 6.49 13.82
C SER A 182 15.08 7.27 15.12
N SER A 183 15.57 6.62 16.17
CA SER A 183 15.97 7.26 17.41
C SER A 183 17.02 8.31 17.04
N GLY A 184 16.58 9.58 16.93
CA GLY A 184 17.42 10.70 16.50
C GLY A 184 16.93 11.45 15.26
N SER A 185 15.87 11.03 14.59
CA SER A 185 15.26 11.83 13.51
C SER A 185 14.54 13.04 14.12
N ILE A 186 15.06 14.21 13.82
CA ILE A 186 14.41 15.49 14.16
C ILE A 186 13.55 15.89 12.96
N TYR A 187 12.23 15.91 13.13
CA TYR A 187 11.32 16.45 12.14
C TYR A 187 11.21 17.96 12.32
N GLN A 188 11.66 18.72 11.33
CA GLN A 188 11.58 20.18 11.34
C GLN A 188 10.43 20.67 10.48
N VAL A 189 9.56 21.49 11.06
CA VAL A 189 8.57 22.23 10.29
C VAL A 189 9.18 23.55 9.85
N VAL A 190 9.44 23.69 8.55
CA VAL A 190 10.01 24.92 7.97
C VAL A 190 8.87 25.92 7.71
N THR A 191 8.84 27.02 8.44
CA THR A 191 7.78 28.06 8.36
C THR A 191 8.14 29.23 7.44
N GLY A 192 9.26 29.16 6.70
CA GLY A 192 9.69 30.13 5.71
C GLY A 192 11.18 30.03 5.41
N SER A 193 11.59 30.53 4.24
CA SER A 193 12.98 30.68 3.80
C SER A 193 13.20 32.14 3.38
N PHE A 194 14.25 32.76 3.92
CA PHE A 194 14.51 34.19 3.76
C PHE A 194 15.95 34.42 3.26
N LYS A 195 16.10 35.27 2.25
CA LYS A 195 17.42 35.71 1.76
C LYS A 195 18.06 36.75 2.67
N VAL A 196 17.26 37.47 3.45
CA VAL A 196 17.72 38.52 4.39
C VAL A 196 17.54 38.00 5.81
N ARG A 197 18.65 38.03 6.59
CA ARG A 197 18.70 37.50 7.96
C ARG A 197 17.67 38.14 8.88
N GLU A 198 17.53 39.48 8.81
CA GLU A 198 16.57 40.24 9.62
C GLU A 198 15.12 39.78 9.46
N ASN A 199 14.74 39.35 8.24
CA ASN A 199 13.39 38.83 7.97
C ASN A 199 13.18 37.45 8.64
N ALA A 200 14.23 36.61 8.69
CA ALA A 200 14.18 35.35 9.41
C ALA A 200 14.06 35.57 10.92
N GLU A 201 14.82 36.52 11.47
CA GLU A 201 14.79 36.88 12.89
C GLU A 201 13.42 37.46 13.29
N LYS A 202 12.82 38.32 12.45
CA LYS A 202 11.46 38.85 12.66
C LYS A 202 10.44 37.72 12.70
N ARG A 203 10.52 36.77 11.78
CA ARG A 203 9.63 35.61 11.75
C ARG A 203 9.79 34.70 12.97
N ALA A 204 11.02 34.42 13.38
CA ALA A 204 11.28 33.63 14.58
C ALA A 204 10.73 34.32 15.85
N LYS A 205 10.87 35.64 15.95
CA LYS A 205 10.32 36.42 17.08
C LYS A 205 8.79 36.40 17.10
N GLU A 206 8.14 36.49 15.92
CA GLU A 206 6.68 36.38 15.78
C GLU A 206 6.17 35.00 16.24
N LEU A 207 6.83 33.93 15.84
CA LEU A 207 6.48 32.57 16.26
C LEU A 207 6.60 32.39 17.76
N LYS A 208 7.71 32.86 18.36
CA LYS A 208 7.92 32.81 19.82
C LYS A 208 6.83 33.59 20.57
N SER A 209 6.41 34.75 20.08
CA SER A 209 5.33 35.52 20.70
C SER A 209 3.97 34.82 20.69
N LYS A 210 3.79 33.83 19.79
CA LYS A 210 2.61 32.96 19.67
C LYS A 210 2.75 31.63 20.39
N GLY A 211 3.83 31.44 21.18
CA GLY A 211 4.06 30.21 21.95
C GLY A 211 4.73 29.07 21.19
N PHE A 212 5.23 29.31 19.97
CA PHE A 212 5.97 28.31 19.20
C PHE A 212 7.48 28.46 19.42
N ASP A 213 8.15 27.36 19.74
CA ASP A 213 9.61 27.36 19.76
C ASP A 213 10.16 27.47 18.33
N SER A 214 11.20 28.29 18.14
CA SER A 214 11.74 28.57 16.80
C SER A 214 13.21 28.91 16.84
N PHE A 215 13.95 28.45 15.82
CA PHE A 215 15.36 28.76 15.62
C PHE A 215 15.64 29.06 14.13
N ILE A 216 16.79 29.69 13.85
CA ILE A 216 17.22 30.00 12.49
C ILE A 216 18.36 29.05 12.13
N GLN A 217 18.23 28.34 11.00
CA GLN A 217 19.27 27.50 10.42
C GLN A 217 19.75 28.14 9.11
N ILE A 218 21.05 28.29 8.98
CA ILE A 218 21.71 28.76 7.74
C ILE A 218 22.07 27.52 6.92
N ARG A 219 21.71 27.55 5.65
CA ARG A 219 22.06 26.50 4.66
C ARG A 219 22.83 27.12 3.50
#